data_98c7347af29b038bdca8ee2391e22886
#
_entry.id   98c7347af29b038bdca8ee2391e22886
#
_cell.length_a   1.000
_cell.length_b   1.000
_cell.length_c   1.000
_cell.angle_alpha   90.00
_cell.angle_beta   90.00
_cell.angle_gamma   90.00
#
_symmetry.space_group_name_H-M   'P 1'
#
loop_
_entity.id
_entity.type
_entity.pdbx_description
1 polymer ?
#
loop_
_entity_poly.entity_id
_entity_poly.type
_entity_poly.pdbx_seq_one_letter_code
_entity_poly.pdbx_strand_id
1 'polypeptide(L)'
;MKNVYFLSDAHLGSRAIEHSRTQERRLVNFLDSIKHKAAAVYLLGDMFDFWYEFKLVVPKGYTRFLGKISELTDLGVEVHFFIGNHDIWCGDYLEKECGVIIHRKPMTCEIYGKEFYLAHGDGLGDKDWKFKLIRSMFHSKTLQRLFSMLHPRWSIDFGLTWAKHSRLKRKDGREPEYMGEHEEPLVLYTKEYLKTHPDINFFIYGHRHIMLDLMLSRTARILILGDWIHEFSYAVFDGENMFLEQFIEGESQL
;
A
#
# COMPACT_ATOMS: atom_id res chain seq x y z
N MET A 1 13.28 -21.33 -5.85
CA MET A 1 11.91 -20.82 -5.66
C MET A 1 11.93 -19.36 -6.03
N LYS A 2 10.85 -18.78 -6.59
CA LYS A 2 10.77 -17.35 -6.85
C LYS A 2 10.28 -16.62 -5.59
N ASN A 3 10.72 -15.40 -5.39
CA ASN A 3 10.39 -14.60 -4.21
C ASN A 3 9.01 -13.94 -4.29
N VAL A 4 8.44 -13.59 -3.16
CA VAL A 4 7.23 -12.78 -3.04
C VAL A 4 7.58 -11.45 -2.39
N TYR A 5 7.18 -10.34 -3.03
CA TYR A 5 7.53 -8.99 -2.61
C TYR A 5 6.31 -8.22 -2.11
N PHE A 6 6.51 -7.39 -1.08
CA PHE A 6 5.45 -6.58 -0.47
C PHE A 6 5.94 -5.13 -0.37
N LEU A 7 5.15 -4.18 -0.83
CA LEU A 7 5.42 -2.75 -0.73
C LEU A 7 4.12 -1.95 -0.59
N SER A 8 4.20 -0.72 -0.09
CA SER A 8 3.05 0.16 0.13
C SER A 8 3.44 1.63 0.11
N ASP A 9 2.46 2.50 0.22
CA ASP A 9 2.63 3.93 0.53
C ASP A 9 3.58 4.66 -0.44
N ALA A 10 3.40 4.44 -1.74
CA ALA A 10 4.17 5.16 -2.75
C ALA A 10 3.63 6.58 -3.00
N HIS A 11 2.33 6.81 -2.78
CA HIS A 11 1.69 8.12 -2.96
C HIS A 11 2.10 8.84 -4.24
N LEU A 12 2.12 8.11 -5.33
CA LEU A 12 2.47 8.65 -6.63
C LEU A 12 1.59 9.84 -7.00
N GLY A 13 2.21 10.89 -7.53
CA GLY A 13 1.51 12.12 -7.90
C GLY A 13 1.23 13.08 -6.75
N SER A 14 1.75 12.83 -5.56
CA SER A 14 1.59 13.73 -4.42
C SER A 14 2.12 15.13 -4.69
N ARG A 15 1.28 16.13 -4.41
CA ARG A 15 1.66 17.55 -4.47
C ARG A 15 2.52 18.01 -3.29
N ALA A 16 2.70 17.15 -2.30
CA ALA A 16 3.58 17.41 -1.17
C ALA A 16 5.02 16.92 -1.41
N ILE A 17 5.25 16.14 -2.48
CA ILE A 17 6.56 15.59 -2.85
C ILE A 17 7.14 16.40 -3.99
N GLU A 18 8.30 17.02 -3.76
CA GLU A 18 8.94 17.94 -4.72
C GLU A 18 9.36 17.24 -6.02
N HIS A 19 9.83 15.98 -5.95
CA HIS A 19 10.35 15.22 -7.07
C HIS A 19 9.56 13.92 -7.35
N SER A 20 8.23 14.02 -7.43
CA SER A 20 7.33 12.87 -7.62
C SER A 20 7.68 11.98 -8.84
N ARG A 21 8.21 12.57 -9.91
CA ARG A 21 8.66 11.79 -11.09
C ARG A 21 9.92 10.96 -10.82
N THR A 22 10.83 11.46 -10.00
CA THR A 22 12.04 10.72 -9.60
C THR A 22 11.64 9.55 -8.69
N GLN A 23 10.71 9.78 -7.79
CA GLN A 23 10.13 8.73 -6.95
C GLN A 23 9.47 7.62 -7.80
N GLU A 24 8.63 7.98 -8.78
CA GLU A 24 8.03 7.01 -9.71
C GLU A 24 9.09 6.18 -10.43
N ARG A 25 10.17 6.82 -10.92
CA ARG A 25 11.27 6.12 -11.59
C ARG A 25 11.98 5.13 -10.66
N ARG A 26 12.23 5.53 -9.41
CA ARG A 26 12.89 4.67 -8.42
C ARG A 26 12.06 3.42 -8.13
N LEU A 27 10.75 3.60 -7.94
CA LEU A 27 9.82 2.48 -7.77
C LEU A 27 9.82 1.55 -9.01
N VAL A 28 9.80 2.12 -10.20
CA VAL A 28 9.85 1.37 -11.46
C VAL A 28 11.17 0.62 -11.62
N ASN A 29 12.31 1.21 -11.23
CA ASN A 29 13.63 0.58 -11.26
C ASN A 29 13.69 -0.62 -10.29
N PHE A 30 13.10 -0.49 -9.10
CA PHE A 30 12.95 -1.60 -8.17
C PHE A 30 12.13 -2.73 -8.81
N LEU A 31 10.93 -2.45 -9.29
CA LEU A 31 10.06 -3.44 -9.93
C LEU A 31 10.74 -4.11 -11.12
N ASP A 32 11.56 -3.37 -11.89
CA ASP A 32 12.35 -3.91 -12.97
C ASP A 32 13.43 -4.89 -12.48
N SER A 33 14.09 -4.56 -11.38
CA SER A 33 15.16 -5.39 -10.80
C SER A 33 14.68 -6.75 -10.29
N ILE A 34 13.40 -6.85 -9.91
CA ILE A 34 12.79 -8.06 -9.36
C ILE A 34 11.96 -8.87 -10.38
N LYS A 35 11.65 -8.34 -11.55
CA LYS A 35 10.67 -8.91 -12.50
C LYS A 35 10.88 -10.38 -12.88
N HIS A 36 12.13 -10.85 -12.90
CA HIS A 36 12.45 -12.24 -13.21
C HIS A 36 12.57 -13.13 -11.96
N LYS A 37 12.72 -12.53 -10.79
CA LYS A 37 12.84 -13.20 -9.49
C LYS A 37 11.48 -13.34 -8.79
N ALA A 38 10.52 -12.47 -9.08
CA ALA A 38 9.23 -12.41 -8.43
C ALA A 38 8.30 -13.54 -8.89
N ALA A 39 7.63 -14.21 -7.93
CA ALA A 39 6.44 -15.01 -8.15
C ALA A 39 5.20 -14.13 -8.06
N ALA A 40 5.17 -13.27 -7.04
CA ALA A 40 4.09 -12.31 -6.81
C ALA A 40 4.62 -10.99 -6.23
N VAL A 41 3.87 -9.91 -6.47
CA VAL A 41 4.10 -8.58 -5.88
C VAL A 41 2.80 -8.12 -5.23
N TYR A 42 2.84 -7.83 -3.95
CA TYR A 42 1.73 -7.32 -3.16
C TYR A 42 1.92 -5.82 -2.92
N LEU A 43 1.08 -5.00 -3.55
CA LEU A 43 1.00 -3.54 -3.36
C LEU A 43 -0.06 -3.28 -2.28
N LEU A 44 0.38 -3.01 -1.05
CA LEU A 44 -0.51 -2.95 0.12
C LEU A 44 -1.15 -1.57 0.34
N GLY A 45 -1.61 -0.92 -0.73
CA GLY A 45 -2.39 0.30 -0.71
C GLY A 45 -1.58 1.60 -0.70
N ASP A 46 -2.29 2.70 -0.91
CA ASP A 46 -1.73 4.05 -1.00
C ASP A 46 -0.61 4.18 -2.06
N MET A 47 -0.76 3.43 -3.16
CA MET A 47 0.17 3.54 -4.29
C MET A 47 0.02 4.88 -5.00
N PHE A 48 -1.19 5.43 -5.02
CA PHE A 48 -1.47 6.77 -5.54
C PHE A 48 -1.85 7.72 -4.40
N ASP A 49 -1.44 8.98 -4.51
CA ASP A 49 -1.82 10.02 -3.53
C ASP A 49 -3.32 10.37 -3.62
N PHE A 50 -3.91 10.19 -4.79
CA PHE A 50 -5.34 10.23 -5.04
C PHE A 50 -5.66 9.49 -6.34
N TRP A 51 -6.65 8.58 -6.29
CA TRP A 51 -7.14 7.86 -7.45
C TRP A 51 -8.67 7.85 -7.46
N TYR A 52 -9.26 8.22 -8.58
CA TYR A 52 -10.69 8.15 -8.83
C TYR A 52 -10.96 7.77 -10.28
N GLU A 53 -11.75 6.75 -10.51
CA GLU A 53 -12.15 6.31 -11.84
C GLU A 53 -13.51 6.89 -12.22
N PHE A 54 -13.52 7.79 -13.20
CA PHE A 54 -14.73 8.22 -13.88
C PHE A 54 -15.06 7.19 -14.97
N LYS A 55 -16.30 7.26 -15.50
CA LYS A 55 -16.75 6.29 -16.51
C LYS A 55 -15.82 6.17 -17.74
N LEU A 56 -15.19 7.25 -18.17
CA LEU A 56 -14.33 7.31 -19.36
C LEU A 56 -12.98 8.01 -19.09
N VAL A 57 -12.67 8.36 -17.86
CA VAL A 57 -11.48 9.15 -17.53
C VAL A 57 -10.87 8.64 -16.23
N VAL A 58 -9.56 8.43 -16.26
CA VAL A 58 -8.73 8.18 -15.07
C VAL A 58 -7.75 9.34 -14.85
N PRO A 59 -7.17 9.49 -13.65
CA PRO A 59 -6.13 10.49 -13.40
C PRO A 59 -4.97 10.32 -14.38
N LYS A 60 -4.51 11.42 -14.97
CA LYS A 60 -3.38 11.41 -15.89
C LYS A 60 -2.05 11.31 -15.14
N GLY A 61 -1.08 10.66 -15.75
CA GLY A 61 0.25 10.41 -15.18
C GLY A 61 0.46 8.93 -14.92
N TYR A 62 1.45 8.61 -14.10
CA TYR A 62 1.75 7.23 -13.67
C TYR A 62 2.07 6.24 -14.80
N THR A 63 2.36 6.75 -15.99
CA THR A 63 2.54 5.93 -17.20
C THR A 63 3.66 4.90 -17.05
N ARG A 64 4.72 5.23 -16.33
CA ARG A 64 5.83 4.30 -16.10
C ARG A 64 5.45 3.20 -15.13
N PHE A 65 4.81 3.58 -14.03
CA PHE A 65 4.34 2.63 -13.02
C PHE A 65 3.28 1.70 -13.60
N LEU A 66 2.26 2.24 -14.26
CA LEU A 66 1.20 1.44 -14.91
C LEU A 66 1.79 0.50 -15.97
N GLY A 67 2.68 1.00 -16.82
CA GLY A 67 3.37 0.17 -17.81
C GLY A 67 4.24 -0.92 -17.16
N LYS A 68 4.87 -0.65 -16.01
CA LYS A 68 5.70 -1.63 -15.32
C LYS A 68 4.87 -2.73 -14.66
N ILE A 69 3.74 -2.39 -14.01
CA ILE A 69 2.86 -3.43 -13.45
C ILE A 69 2.20 -4.27 -14.55
N SER A 70 1.87 -3.67 -15.71
CA SER A 70 1.40 -4.41 -16.89
C SER A 70 2.49 -5.36 -17.42
N GLU A 71 3.74 -4.90 -17.54
CA GLU A 71 4.87 -5.77 -17.93
C GLU A 71 5.04 -6.96 -16.96
N LEU A 72 4.89 -6.73 -15.64
CA LEU A 72 4.98 -7.80 -14.65
C LEU A 72 3.88 -8.85 -14.85
N THR A 73 2.64 -8.42 -15.04
CA THR A 73 1.50 -9.33 -15.27
C THR A 73 1.64 -10.08 -16.59
N ASP A 74 2.10 -9.42 -17.66
CA ASP A 74 2.42 -10.05 -18.95
C ASP A 74 3.52 -11.11 -18.85
N LEU A 75 4.49 -10.92 -17.93
CA LEU A 75 5.54 -11.91 -17.60
C LEU A 75 5.04 -13.05 -16.69
N GLY A 76 3.77 -13.04 -16.29
CA GLY A 76 3.16 -14.05 -15.42
C GLY A 76 3.47 -13.87 -13.93
N VAL A 77 3.90 -12.69 -13.52
CA VAL A 77 4.01 -12.32 -12.10
C VAL A 77 2.63 -11.92 -11.59
N GLU A 78 2.15 -12.54 -10.53
CA GLU A 78 0.89 -12.12 -9.90
C GLU A 78 1.08 -10.78 -9.19
N VAL A 79 0.34 -9.75 -9.63
CA VAL A 79 0.36 -8.42 -8.99
C VAL A 79 -0.95 -8.22 -8.25
N HIS A 80 -0.87 -8.19 -6.93
CA HIS A 80 -2.00 -7.95 -6.02
C HIS A 80 -2.00 -6.48 -5.60
N PHE A 81 -3.14 -5.81 -5.75
CA PHE A 81 -3.31 -4.41 -5.39
C PHE A 81 -4.35 -4.26 -4.28
N PHE A 82 -3.91 -3.93 -3.09
CA PHE A 82 -4.80 -3.58 -1.98
C PHE A 82 -5.17 -2.11 -2.04
N ILE A 83 -6.42 -1.82 -1.74
CA ILE A 83 -6.90 -0.45 -1.67
C ILE A 83 -6.51 0.13 -0.32
N GLY A 84 -5.83 1.28 -0.35
CA GLY A 84 -5.57 2.12 0.81
C GLY A 84 -6.60 3.24 0.97
N ASN A 85 -6.35 4.16 1.88
CA ASN A 85 -7.27 5.27 2.12
C ASN A 85 -7.13 6.42 1.10
N HIS A 86 -6.03 6.50 0.36
CA HIS A 86 -5.80 7.48 -0.71
C HIS A 86 -6.29 7.01 -2.08
N ASP A 87 -6.28 5.72 -2.33
CA ASP A 87 -6.75 5.13 -3.59
C ASP A 87 -8.04 4.31 -3.43
N ILE A 88 -8.83 4.66 -2.40
CA ILE A 88 -10.09 4.01 -2.02
C ILE A 88 -11.14 3.94 -3.15
N TRP A 89 -11.07 4.86 -4.11
CA TRP A 89 -12.01 4.95 -5.23
C TRP A 89 -11.47 4.30 -6.51
N CYS A 90 -10.53 3.37 -6.35
CA CYS A 90 -10.09 2.50 -7.42
C CYS A 90 -11.26 1.60 -7.88
N GLY A 91 -11.59 1.65 -9.15
CA GLY A 91 -12.63 0.84 -9.79
C GLY A 91 -12.07 -0.47 -10.34
N ASP A 92 -12.25 -0.71 -11.64
CA ASP A 92 -11.79 -1.91 -12.33
C ASP A 92 -10.75 -1.63 -13.44
N TYR A 93 -10.31 -0.38 -13.56
CA TYR A 93 -9.34 0.01 -14.59
C TYR A 93 -8.01 -0.75 -14.45
N LEU A 94 -7.47 -0.82 -13.24
CA LEU A 94 -6.19 -1.52 -13.03
C LEU A 94 -6.30 -3.03 -13.27
N GLU A 95 -7.44 -3.65 -12.95
CA GLU A 95 -7.70 -5.06 -13.27
C GLU A 95 -7.74 -5.29 -14.77
N LYS A 96 -8.49 -4.44 -15.50
CA LYS A 96 -8.72 -4.60 -16.93
C LYS A 96 -7.53 -4.22 -17.79
N GLU A 97 -6.83 -3.14 -17.44
CA GLU A 97 -5.76 -2.57 -18.26
C GLU A 97 -4.37 -3.05 -17.84
N CYS A 98 -4.18 -3.37 -16.57
CA CYS A 98 -2.87 -3.77 -16.03
C CYS A 98 -2.83 -5.23 -15.55
N GLY A 99 -3.95 -5.96 -15.58
CA GLY A 99 -4.00 -7.37 -15.17
C GLY A 99 -3.77 -7.62 -13.68
N VAL A 100 -3.92 -6.61 -12.82
CA VAL A 100 -3.72 -6.77 -11.37
C VAL A 100 -4.95 -7.38 -10.69
N ILE A 101 -4.75 -7.99 -9.53
CA ILE A 101 -5.81 -8.53 -8.69
C ILE A 101 -6.11 -7.54 -7.57
N ILE A 102 -7.30 -6.90 -7.59
CA ILE A 102 -7.66 -5.87 -6.59
C ILE A 102 -8.28 -6.47 -5.34
N HIS A 103 -7.72 -6.14 -4.19
CA HIS A 103 -8.21 -6.49 -2.86
C HIS A 103 -8.81 -5.27 -2.15
N ARG A 104 -10.11 -5.31 -1.85
CA ARG A 104 -10.86 -4.22 -1.20
C ARG A 104 -11.01 -4.40 0.31
N LYS A 105 -10.46 -5.49 0.85
CA LYS A 105 -10.52 -5.87 2.27
C LYS A 105 -9.22 -6.54 2.66
N PRO A 106 -8.89 -6.58 3.96
CA PRO A 106 -7.85 -7.47 4.46
C PRO A 106 -8.02 -8.90 3.97
N MET A 107 -6.92 -9.59 3.74
CA MET A 107 -6.91 -10.95 3.21
C MET A 107 -6.00 -11.83 4.07
N THR A 108 -6.46 -13.05 4.35
CA THR A 108 -5.61 -14.14 4.85
C THR A 108 -5.34 -15.10 3.70
N CYS A 109 -4.08 -15.49 3.51
CA CYS A 109 -3.69 -16.41 2.45
C CYS A 109 -2.46 -17.23 2.87
N GLU A 110 -2.33 -18.41 2.26
CA GLU A 110 -1.13 -19.22 2.38
C GLU A 110 -0.13 -18.88 1.27
N ILE A 111 1.13 -18.65 1.65
CA ILE A 111 2.24 -18.45 0.72
C ILE A 111 3.37 -19.40 1.15
N TYR A 112 3.71 -20.37 0.31
CA TYR A 112 4.75 -21.36 0.55
C TYR A 112 4.63 -22.09 1.91
N GLY A 113 3.38 -22.43 2.30
CA GLY A 113 3.11 -23.15 3.54
C GLY A 113 3.15 -22.28 4.80
N LYS A 114 3.15 -20.97 4.67
CA LYS A 114 3.02 -20.00 5.76
C LYS A 114 1.74 -19.19 5.61
N GLU A 115 1.07 -18.95 6.72
CA GLU A 115 -0.16 -18.15 6.76
C GLU A 115 0.17 -16.66 6.90
N PHE A 116 -0.38 -15.85 6.01
CA PHE A 116 -0.22 -14.40 5.95
C PHE A 116 -1.54 -13.70 6.21
N TYR A 117 -1.51 -12.61 6.97
CA TYR A 117 -2.56 -11.61 7.04
C TYR A 117 -2.05 -10.32 6.39
N LEU A 118 -2.70 -9.91 5.30
CA LEU A 118 -2.30 -8.78 4.48
C LEU A 118 -3.38 -7.70 4.51
N ALA A 119 -3.00 -6.47 4.81
CA ALA A 119 -3.90 -5.32 4.80
C ALA A 119 -3.13 -4.00 4.59
N HIS A 120 -3.81 -2.96 4.12
CA HIS A 120 -3.21 -1.63 4.13
C HIS A 120 -2.95 -1.15 5.57
N GLY A 121 -3.90 -1.31 6.46
CA GLY A 121 -3.75 -0.95 7.87
C GLY A 121 -4.67 0.18 8.32
N ASP A 122 -5.25 0.94 7.40
CA ASP A 122 -6.16 2.04 7.73
C ASP A 122 -7.41 1.57 8.49
N GLY A 123 -7.69 2.22 9.62
CA GLY A 123 -8.82 1.91 10.50
C GLY A 123 -8.69 0.63 11.31
N LEU A 124 -7.57 -0.12 11.19
CA LEU A 124 -7.26 -1.24 12.07
C LEU A 124 -6.70 -0.72 13.41
N GLY A 125 -7.32 -1.11 14.51
CA GLY A 125 -6.93 -0.62 15.85
C GLY A 125 -7.26 0.85 16.13
N ASP A 126 -7.74 1.60 15.16
CA ASP A 126 -8.07 3.02 15.35
C ASP A 126 -9.32 3.19 16.20
N LYS A 127 -9.22 4.05 17.22
CA LYS A 127 -10.32 4.39 18.15
C LYS A 127 -10.98 5.72 17.80
N ASP A 128 -10.41 6.53 16.89
CA ASP A 128 -10.95 7.84 16.54
C ASP A 128 -12.26 7.70 15.73
N TRP A 129 -13.37 8.07 16.37
CA TRP A 129 -14.69 8.06 15.75
C TRP A 129 -14.80 9.02 14.55
N LYS A 130 -14.05 10.13 14.55
CA LYS A 130 -14.05 11.10 13.44
C LYS A 130 -13.42 10.49 12.20
N PHE A 131 -12.31 9.78 12.38
CA PHE A 131 -11.68 9.04 11.30
C PHE A 131 -12.64 7.97 10.73
N LYS A 132 -13.31 7.21 11.60
CA LYS A 132 -14.32 6.21 11.18
C LYS A 132 -15.47 6.84 10.39
N LEU A 133 -15.94 8.02 10.81
CA LEU A 133 -17.00 8.76 10.10
C LEU A 133 -16.54 9.19 8.70
N ILE A 134 -15.37 9.83 8.60
CA ILE A 134 -14.78 10.26 7.31
C ILE A 134 -14.59 9.05 6.39
N ARG A 135 -14.02 7.96 6.90
CA ARG A 135 -13.84 6.73 6.16
C ARG A 135 -15.18 6.17 5.65
N SER A 136 -16.20 6.15 6.49
CA SER A 136 -17.56 5.73 6.10
C SER A 136 -18.14 6.62 4.98
N MET A 137 -17.91 7.93 5.02
CA MET A 137 -18.33 8.84 3.94
C MET A 137 -17.63 8.51 2.62
N PHE A 138 -16.32 8.25 2.64
CA PHE A 138 -15.58 7.87 1.43
C PHE A 138 -16.00 6.50 0.86
N HIS A 139 -16.45 5.57 1.69
CA HIS A 139 -17.00 4.29 1.25
C HIS A 139 -18.45 4.38 0.75
N SER A 140 -19.15 5.51 0.97
CA SER A 140 -20.55 5.68 0.55
C SER A 140 -20.68 5.74 -0.98
N LYS A 141 -21.30 4.73 -1.56
CA LYS A 141 -21.56 4.68 -3.02
C LYS A 141 -22.39 5.87 -3.52
N THR A 142 -23.27 6.40 -2.68
CA THR A 142 -24.07 7.58 -3.02
C THR A 142 -23.19 8.82 -3.13
N LEU A 143 -22.29 9.04 -2.16
CA LEU A 143 -21.35 10.17 -2.21
C LEU A 143 -20.35 10.02 -3.36
N GLN A 144 -19.89 8.80 -3.64
CA GLN A 144 -19.06 8.52 -4.82
C GLN A 144 -19.77 8.88 -6.13
N ARG A 145 -21.07 8.52 -6.26
CA ARG A 145 -21.88 8.91 -7.44
C ARG A 145 -22.04 10.41 -7.56
N LEU A 146 -22.32 11.12 -6.47
CA LEU A 146 -22.41 12.59 -6.47
C LEU A 146 -21.06 13.21 -6.85
N PHE A 147 -19.96 12.68 -6.34
CA PHE A 147 -18.62 13.12 -6.69
C PHE A 147 -18.31 12.88 -8.18
N SER A 148 -18.79 11.78 -8.76
CA SER A 148 -18.62 11.49 -10.19
C SER A 148 -19.34 12.44 -11.13
N MET A 149 -20.35 13.18 -10.63
CA MET A 149 -21.07 14.19 -11.41
C MET A 149 -20.30 15.51 -11.53
N LEU A 150 -19.28 15.70 -10.69
CA LEU A 150 -18.42 16.88 -10.78
C LEU A 150 -17.48 16.75 -11.98
N HIS A 151 -17.10 17.89 -12.57
CA HIS A 151 -16.13 17.88 -13.66
C HIS A 151 -14.80 17.28 -13.19
N PRO A 152 -14.20 16.31 -13.90
CA PRO A 152 -12.98 15.60 -13.47
C PRO A 152 -11.83 16.53 -13.04
N ARG A 153 -11.68 17.69 -13.69
CA ARG A 153 -10.66 18.67 -13.31
C ARG A 153 -10.81 19.14 -11.86
N TRP A 154 -12.04 19.43 -11.44
CA TRP A 154 -12.29 19.95 -10.08
C TRP A 154 -12.23 18.85 -9.04
N SER A 155 -12.77 17.68 -9.36
CA SER A 155 -12.76 16.52 -8.46
C SER A 155 -11.35 16.03 -8.18
N ILE A 156 -10.52 15.87 -9.21
CA ILE A 156 -9.13 15.43 -9.05
C ILE A 156 -8.30 16.51 -8.34
N ASP A 157 -8.48 17.79 -8.69
CA ASP A 157 -7.80 18.90 -8.04
C ASP A 157 -8.16 19.01 -6.55
N PHE A 158 -9.43 18.84 -6.21
CA PHE A 158 -9.91 18.77 -4.83
C PHE A 158 -9.27 17.60 -4.07
N GLY A 159 -9.29 16.37 -4.65
CA GLY A 159 -8.72 15.18 -4.03
C GLY A 159 -7.23 15.32 -3.74
N LEU A 160 -6.44 15.77 -4.71
CA LEU A 160 -5.00 16.01 -4.55
C LEU A 160 -4.71 17.12 -3.53
N THR A 161 -5.55 18.17 -3.47
CA THR A 161 -5.41 19.25 -2.50
C THR A 161 -5.76 18.77 -1.10
N TRP A 162 -6.81 17.98 -0.96
CA TRP A 162 -7.19 17.33 0.30
C TRP A 162 -6.08 16.41 0.82
N ALA A 163 -5.53 15.53 -0.03
CA ALA A 163 -4.43 14.63 0.30
C ALA A 163 -3.20 15.43 0.80
N LYS A 164 -2.82 16.50 0.08
CA LYS A 164 -1.75 17.41 0.50
C LYS A 164 -2.00 18.02 1.88
N HIS A 165 -3.21 18.56 2.12
CA HIS A 165 -3.53 19.15 3.42
C HIS A 165 -3.56 18.12 4.55
N SER A 166 -4.08 16.93 4.31
CA SER A 166 -4.06 15.83 5.28
C SER A 166 -2.64 15.47 5.69
N ARG A 167 -1.73 15.38 4.72
CA ARG A 167 -0.31 15.08 4.94
C ARG A 167 0.40 16.19 5.71
N LEU A 168 0.18 17.46 5.33
CA LEU A 168 0.79 18.60 6.01
C LEU A 168 0.30 18.78 7.45
N LYS A 169 -0.96 18.43 7.74
CA LYS A 169 -1.50 18.45 9.11
C LYS A 169 -0.97 17.32 9.99
N ARG A 170 -0.69 16.14 9.43
CA ARG A 170 0.00 15.06 10.16
C ARG A 170 1.43 15.44 10.55
N LYS A 171 2.04 16.32 9.75
CA LYS A 171 3.36 16.87 10.01
C LYS A 171 3.24 18.16 10.83
N ASP A 172 3.15 18.05 12.14
CA ASP A 172 3.73 19.09 13.03
C ASP A 172 5.26 19.14 12.86
N GLY A 173 5.76 18.93 11.62
CA GLY A 173 7.17 18.88 11.25
C GLY A 173 7.90 17.60 11.68
N ARG A 174 7.21 16.58 12.18
CA ARG A 174 7.80 15.31 12.60
C ARG A 174 7.47 14.21 11.61
N GLU A 175 8.44 13.38 11.30
CA GLU A 175 8.21 12.12 10.59
C GLU A 175 7.42 11.16 11.48
N PRO A 176 6.64 10.22 10.89
CA PRO A 176 5.99 9.19 11.67
C PRO A 176 7.03 8.39 12.45
N GLU A 177 6.84 8.27 13.76
CA GLU A 177 7.72 7.50 14.63
C GLU A 177 6.96 6.28 15.17
N TYR A 178 7.69 5.23 15.46
CA TYR A 178 7.18 4.08 16.17
C TYR A 178 6.84 4.47 17.61
N MET A 179 5.58 4.29 18.01
CA MET A 179 5.09 4.69 19.33
C MET A 179 5.41 3.68 20.44
N GLY A 180 6.04 2.58 20.10
CA GLY A 180 6.28 1.48 21.02
C GLY A 180 5.20 0.39 20.97
N GLU A 181 5.58 -0.80 21.40
CA GLU A 181 4.77 -2.02 21.29
C GLU A 181 3.40 -1.95 22.00
N HIS A 182 3.29 -1.09 23.02
CA HIS A 182 2.09 -0.91 23.83
C HIS A 182 1.18 0.22 23.36
N GLU A 183 1.63 1.03 22.40
CA GLU A 183 0.88 2.20 21.90
C GLU A 183 0.64 2.15 20.39
N GLU A 184 1.45 1.39 19.62
CA GLU A 184 1.30 1.27 18.18
C GLU A 184 -0.01 0.56 17.81
N PRO A 185 -0.97 1.27 17.14
CA PRO A 185 -2.31 0.73 16.91
C PRO A 185 -2.33 -0.59 16.14
N LEU A 186 -1.46 -0.75 15.13
CA LEU A 186 -1.38 -1.97 14.34
C LEU A 186 -0.81 -3.14 15.14
N VAL A 187 0.14 -2.89 16.03
CA VAL A 187 0.68 -3.91 16.93
C VAL A 187 -0.39 -4.38 17.92
N LEU A 188 -1.13 -3.44 18.50
CA LEU A 188 -2.23 -3.76 19.43
C LEU A 188 -3.35 -4.54 18.75
N TYR A 189 -3.74 -4.11 17.54
CA TYR A 189 -4.73 -4.83 16.73
C TYR A 189 -4.27 -6.26 16.42
N THR A 190 -3.03 -6.41 15.98
CA THR A 190 -2.47 -7.71 15.60
C THR A 190 -2.40 -8.66 16.77
N LYS A 191 -1.99 -8.19 17.95
CA LYS A 191 -1.97 -9.00 19.17
C LYS A 191 -3.37 -9.50 19.57
N GLU A 192 -4.38 -8.66 19.40
CA GLU A 192 -5.76 -9.06 19.69
C GLU A 192 -6.27 -10.07 18.65
N TYR A 193 -5.99 -9.82 17.37
CA TYR A 193 -6.37 -10.71 16.26
C TYR A 193 -5.71 -12.08 16.37
N LEU A 194 -4.44 -12.13 16.77
CA LEU A 194 -3.67 -13.37 16.95
C LEU A 194 -4.24 -14.29 18.02
N LYS A 195 -4.96 -13.77 19.02
CA LYS A 195 -5.62 -14.61 20.05
C LYS A 195 -6.66 -15.57 19.47
N THR A 196 -7.32 -15.16 18.39
CA THR A 196 -8.36 -15.93 17.71
C THR A 196 -7.86 -16.61 16.44
N HIS A 197 -6.68 -16.23 15.94
CA HIS A 197 -6.07 -16.74 14.72
C HIS A 197 -4.59 -17.08 14.97
N PRO A 198 -4.29 -18.08 15.80
CA PRO A 198 -2.93 -18.39 16.25
C PRO A 198 -2.02 -18.96 15.16
N ASP A 199 -2.60 -19.41 14.03
CA ASP A 199 -1.88 -20.07 12.95
C ASP A 199 -1.20 -19.07 11.99
N ILE A 200 -1.51 -17.77 12.09
CA ILE A 200 -0.94 -16.75 11.22
C ILE A 200 0.54 -16.52 11.57
N ASN A 201 1.40 -16.64 10.57
CA ASN A 201 2.84 -16.47 10.72
C ASN A 201 3.28 -15.02 10.48
N PHE A 202 2.70 -14.36 9.48
CA PHE A 202 3.11 -13.01 9.08
C PHE A 202 1.90 -12.07 8.96
N PHE A 203 2.01 -10.93 9.63
CA PHE A 203 1.09 -9.80 9.47
C PHE A 203 1.82 -8.69 8.77
N ILE A 204 1.36 -8.26 7.59
CA ILE A 204 2.04 -7.24 6.80
C ILE A 204 1.12 -6.06 6.52
N TYR A 205 1.59 -4.86 6.85
CA TYR A 205 0.85 -3.61 6.77
C TYR A 205 1.65 -2.49 6.12
N GLY A 206 0.95 -1.50 5.56
CA GLY A 206 1.42 -0.17 5.19
C GLY A 206 0.92 0.91 6.15
N HIS A 207 0.45 2.03 5.59
CA HIS A 207 -0.30 3.11 6.24
C HIS A 207 0.46 3.96 7.26
N ARG A 208 1.33 3.36 8.06
CA ARG A 208 2.02 4.05 9.15
C ARG A 208 3.27 4.79 8.71
N HIS A 209 3.80 4.52 7.52
CA HIS A 209 5.05 5.09 7.01
C HIS A 209 6.24 4.90 7.97
N ILE A 210 6.28 3.81 8.68
CA ILE A 210 7.40 3.42 9.56
C ILE A 210 7.86 2.03 9.15
N MET A 211 9.16 1.79 9.20
CA MET A 211 9.70 0.43 9.08
C MET A 211 9.66 -0.24 10.44
N LEU A 212 8.91 -1.30 10.57
CA LEU A 212 8.86 -2.12 11.78
C LEU A 212 8.87 -3.59 11.43
N ASP A 213 9.69 -4.34 12.14
CA ASP A 213 9.78 -5.78 12.08
C ASP A 213 9.88 -6.30 13.51
N LEU A 214 8.79 -6.91 14.00
CA LEU A 214 8.66 -7.30 15.39
C LEU A 214 8.10 -8.72 15.53
N MET A 215 8.75 -9.55 16.32
CA MET A 215 8.22 -10.85 16.73
C MET A 215 7.15 -10.67 17.81
N LEU A 216 5.94 -11.17 17.55
CA LEU A 216 4.83 -11.14 18.50
C LEU A 216 4.72 -12.43 19.32
N SER A 217 5.19 -13.55 18.75
CA SER A 217 5.27 -14.85 19.37
C SER A 217 6.42 -15.65 18.78
N ARG A 218 6.56 -16.92 19.15
CA ARG A 218 7.58 -17.81 18.54
C ARG A 218 7.36 -18.06 17.05
N THR A 219 6.13 -17.90 16.57
CA THR A 219 5.73 -18.22 15.19
C THR A 219 5.11 -17.09 14.44
N ALA A 220 4.70 -16.00 15.10
CA ALA A 220 4.01 -14.86 14.51
C ALA A 220 4.87 -13.59 14.54
N ARG A 221 4.91 -12.89 13.42
CA ARG A 221 5.72 -11.69 13.18
C ARG A 221 4.87 -10.62 12.51
N ILE A 222 5.01 -9.37 12.93
CA ILE A 222 4.40 -8.22 12.28
C ILE A 222 5.45 -7.41 11.54
N LEU A 223 5.14 -7.03 10.30
CA LEU A 223 5.91 -6.10 9.50
C LEU A 223 5.04 -4.89 9.13
N ILE A 224 5.60 -3.69 9.31
CA ILE A 224 5.05 -2.46 8.73
C ILE A 224 6.07 -1.96 7.72
N LEU A 225 5.62 -1.76 6.48
CA LEU A 225 6.53 -1.71 5.31
C LEU A 225 7.28 -0.38 5.13
N GLY A 226 6.99 0.66 5.95
CA GLY A 226 7.54 1.99 5.67
C GLY A 226 6.82 2.70 4.52
N ASP A 227 7.57 3.35 3.63
CA ASP A 227 7.01 4.05 2.47
C ASP A 227 7.99 4.07 1.27
N TRP A 228 7.49 4.56 0.13
CA TRP A 228 8.27 4.82 -1.08
C TRP A 228 8.52 6.32 -1.31
N ILE A 229 8.53 7.11 -0.21
CA ILE A 229 8.79 8.56 -0.22
C ILE A 229 10.16 8.86 0.36
N HIS A 230 10.46 8.27 1.52
CA HIS A 230 11.68 8.49 2.30
C HIS A 230 12.45 7.20 2.51
N GLU A 231 11.76 6.12 2.91
CA GLU A 231 12.38 4.84 3.26
C GLU A 231 12.69 3.97 2.04
N PHE A 232 11.89 4.05 0.96
CA PHE A 232 12.01 3.19 -0.23
C PHE A 232 12.08 1.71 0.13
N SER A 233 11.23 1.30 1.06
CA SER A 233 11.30 0.01 1.71
C SER A 233 10.34 -1.01 1.12
N TYR A 234 10.70 -2.27 1.26
CA TYR A 234 9.90 -3.41 0.83
C TYR A 234 10.16 -4.59 1.74
N ALA A 235 9.23 -5.54 1.81
CA ALA A 235 9.51 -6.84 2.38
C ALA A 235 9.63 -7.88 1.28
N VAL A 236 10.45 -8.92 1.52
CA VAL A 236 10.64 -10.05 0.62
C VAL A 236 10.59 -11.37 1.37
N PHE A 237 9.81 -12.31 0.84
CA PHE A 237 9.72 -13.67 1.34
C PHE A 237 10.27 -14.65 0.30
N ASP A 238 11.30 -15.40 0.67
CA ASP A 238 11.99 -16.34 -0.21
C ASP A 238 11.40 -17.78 -0.17
N GLY A 239 10.38 -17.98 0.67
CA GLY A 239 9.76 -19.27 0.98
C GLY A 239 10.15 -19.84 2.34
N GLU A 240 11.20 -19.34 2.95
CA GLU A 240 11.67 -19.72 4.28
C GLU A 240 11.78 -18.50 5.20
N ASN A 241 12.41 -17.43 4.72
CA ASN A 241 12.76 -16.24 5.48
C ASN A 241 12.01 -15.02 4.97
N MET A 242 11.68 -14.13 5.89
CA MET A 242 11.09 -12.82 5.62
C MET A 242 12.10 -11.73 5.97
N PHE A 243 12.38 -10.85 5.02
CA PHE A 243 13.28 -9.71 5.18
C PHE A 243 12.51 -8.40 4.95
N LEU A 244 12.80 -7.37 5.74
CA LEU A 244 12.35 -5.99 5.53
C LEU A 244 13.58 -5.15 5.16
N GLU A 245 13.60 -4.60 3.95
CA GLU A 245 14.78 -3.98 3.35
C GLU A 245 14.47 -2.63 2.72
N GLN A 246 15.50 -1.86 2.42
CA GLN A 246 15.43 -0.62 1.66
C GLN A 246 16.06 -0.80 0.28
N PHE A 247 15.43 -0.21 -0.72
CA PHE A 247 15.95 -0.21 -2.08
C PHE A 247 17.02 0.86 -2.25
N ILE A 248 18.25 0.43 -2.50
CA ILE A 248 19.38 1.28 -2.85
C ILE A 248 19.69 1.09 -4.33
N GLU A 249 19.57 2.16 -5.12
CA GLU A 249 19.84 2.08 -6.57
C GLU A 249 21.31 1.68 -6.82
N GLY A 250 21.50 0.67 -7.67
CA GLY A 250 22.82 0.15 -8.01
C GLY A 250 23.27 -1.05 -7.16
N GLU A 251 22.55 -1.42 -6.11
CA GLU A 251 22.79 -2.65 -5.36
C GLU A 251 21.96 -3.82 -5.90
N SER A 252 22.50 -5.02 -5.75
CA SER A 252 21.78 -6.27 -6.11
C SER A 252 20.71 -6.55 -5.06
N GLN A 253 19.46 -6.68 -5.50
CA GLN A 253 18.33 -7.01 -4.62
C GLN A 253 18.21 -8.52 -4.41
N LEU A 254 17.72 -8.96 -3.26
CA LEU A 254 17.44 -10.35 -2.91
C LEU A 254 16.32 -10.98 -3.77
#